data_e892c77cbddc89787b59190840a63859
#
_entry.id   e892c77cbddc89787b59190840a63859
#
_cell.length_a   1.000
_cell.length_b   1.000
_cell.length_c   1.000
_cell.angle_alpha   90.00
_cell.angle_beta   90.00
_cell.angle_gamma   90.00
#
_symmetry.space_group_name_H-M   'P 1'
#
loop_
_entity.id
_entity.type
_entity.pdbx_description
1 polymer ?
#
loop_
_entity_poly.entity_id
_entity_poly.type
_entity_poly.pdbx_seq_one_letter_code
_entity_poly.pdbx_strand_id
1 'polypeptide(L)'
;MQVNPQPELPAPNDSDTRRRLKRVARQLFAERGIRDVTVREIAREAGQRNQGAVAYHFGTKEALLTELLIDGAAQIEARRRVFLDAVEARGTPVSVRDAVAAIVIPSAEFSDEDAEYGAHFNRFLLQLSAVDSQFVDRTLEGRWNEGYQRCLTHLRKLMPDCPPRVQSRRFLFLGNYISSLLAQREAKMVDGLRHPTWRARETLDDIVLTAAALVEAR
;
A
#
# COMPACT_ATOMS: atom_id res chain seq x y z
N MET A 1 35.34 -22.19 38.64
CA MET A 1 34.97 -21.11 37.76
C MET A 1 33.61 -21.51 37.13
N GLN A 2 32.51 -21.10 37.80
CA GLN A 2 31.15 -21.45 37.34
C GLN A 2 30.79 -20.49 36.23
N VAL A 3 30.51 -21.03 35.05
CA VAL A 3 29.92 -20.28 33.93
C VAL A 3 28.45 -20.05 34.25
N ASN A 4 28.11 -18.78 34.50
CA ASN A 4 26.73 -18.35 34.71
C ASN A 4 25.97 -18.51 33.38
N PRO A 5 24.90 -19.31 33.30
CA PRO A 5 24.11 -19.41 32.06
C PRO A 5 23.43 -18.06 31.80
N GLN A 6 23.67 -17.48 30.64
CA GLN A 6 22.94 -16.29 30.21
C GLN A 6 21.44 -16.61 30.17
N PRO A 7 20.56 -15.69 30.58
CA PRO A 7 19.12 -15.91 30.50
C PRO A 7 18.71 -16.13 29.03
N GLU A 8 18.16 -17.29 28.75
CA GLU A 8 17.51 -17.57 27.46
C GLU A 8 16.37 -16.54 27.26
N LEU A 9 16.49 -15.78 26.19
CA LEU A 9 15.38 -14.91 25.75
C LEU A 9 14.11 -15.76 25.60
N PRO A 10 12.98 -15.34 26.16
CA PRO A 10 11.73 -16.08 26.00
C PRO A 10 11.45 -16.34 24.53
N ALA A 11 10.99 -17.55 24.21
CA ALA A 11 10.60 -17.93 22.86
C ALA A 11 9.57 -16.91 22.34
N PRO A 12 9.75 -16.39 21.09
CA PRO A 12 8.83 -15.40 20.56
C PRO A 12 7.41 -15.96 20.58
N ASN A 13 6.46 -15.17 21.08
CA ASN A 13 5.05 -15.50 21.06
C ASN A 13 4.61 -15.74 19.60
N ASP A 14 3.68 -16.66 19.38
CA ASP A 14 3.16 -17.04 18.06
C ASP A 14 2.69 -15.81 17.24
N SER A 15 2.05 -14.85 17.91
CA SER A 15 1.65 -13.56 17.31
C SER A 15 2.83 -12.70 16.85
N ASP A 16 3.95 -12.71 17.57
CA ASP A 16 5.14 -11.94 17.23
C ASP A 16 5.86 -12.55 16.02
N THR A 17 5.92 -13.87 15.99
CA THR A 17 6.47 -14.61 14.84
C THR A 17 5.65 -14.30 13.58
N ARG A 18 4.34 -14.34 13.65
CA ARG A 18 3.43 -14.06 12.54
C ARG A 18 3.60 -12.63 12.02
N ARG A 19 3.68 -11.64 12.91
CA ARG A 19 3.95 -10.23 12.55
C ARG A 19 5.30 -10.08 11.85
N ARG A 20 6.34 -10.71 12.40
CA ARG A 20 7.68 -10.66 11.82
C ARG A 20 7.73 -11.28 10.42
N LEU A 21 7.06 -12.42 10.21
CA LEU A 21 6.94 -13.05 8.90
C LEU A 21 6.25 -12.13 7.89
N LYS A 22 5.14 -11.46 8.26
CA LYS A 22 4.45 -10.50 7.42
C LYS A 22 5.35 -9.31 7.03
N ARG A 23 6.05 -8.71 7.99
CA ARG A 23 6.95 -7.58 7.74
C ARG A 23 8.06 -7.96 6.76
N VAL A 24 8.75 -9.08 7.01
CA VAL A 24 9.83 -9.58 6.14
C VAL A 24 9.31 -9.94 4.75
N ALA A 25 8.16 -10.61 4.67
CA ALA A 25 7.55 -10.96 3.40
C ALA A 25 7.24 -9.71 2.56
N ARG A 26 6.61 -8.69 3.14
CA ARG A 26 6.29 -7.44 2.46
C ARG A 26 7.55 -6.74 1.95
N GLN A 27 8.59 -6.65 2.77
CA GLN A 27 9.87 -6.09 2.37
C GLN A 27 10.48 -6.84 1.18
N LEU A 28 10.60 -8.17 1.27
CA LEU A 28 11.17 -9.00 0.21
C LEU A 28 10.36 -8.88 -1.09
N PHE A 29 9.04 -8.93 -1.01
CA PHE A 29 8.17 -8.76 -2.18
C PHE A 29 8.31 -7.37 -2.81
N ALA A 30 8.44 -6.32 -2.00
CA ALA A 30 8.66 -4.97 -2.48
C ALA A 30 10.02 -4.78 -3.16
N GLU A 31 11.07 -5.44 -2.67
CA GLU A 31 12.45 -5.30 -3.15
C GLU A 31 12.76 -6.18 -4.36
N ARG A 32 12.23 -7.41 -4.38
CA ARG A 32 12.61 -8.45 -5.35
C ARG A 32 11.48 -8.90 -6.27
N GLY A 33 10.25 -8.46 -5.99
CA GLY A 33 9.06 -8.89 -6.72
C GLY A 33 8.41 -10.15 -6.15
N ILE A 34 7.14 -10.35 -6.55
CA ILE A 34 6.31 -11.42 -5.99
C ILE A 34 6.79 -12.82 -6.43
N ARG A 35 7.24 -12.95 -7.68
CA ARG A 35 7.57 -14.27 -8.27
C ARG A 35 8.86 -14.85 -7.70
N ASP A 36 9.85 -13.99 -7.48
CA ASP A 36 11.23 -14.41 -7.16
C ASP A 36 11.45 -14.72 -5.67
N VAL A 37 10.47 -14.37 -4.81
CA VAL A 37 10.54 -14.61 -3.37
C VAL A 37 9.82 -15.89 -2.98
N THR A 38 10.53 -16.80 -2.31
CA THR A 38 9.99 -18.07 -1.83
C THR A 38 9.60 -18.01 -0.35
N VAL A 39 8.65 -18.85 0.07
CA VAL A 39 8.24 -18.96 1.49
C VAL A 39 9.39 -19.39 2.40
N ARG A 40 10.36 -20.16 1.88
CA ARG A 40 11.56 -20.57 2.62
C ARG A 40 12.50 -19.41 2.88
N GLU A 41 12.67 -18.53 1.90
CA GLU A 41 13.45 -17.29 2.08
C GLU A 41 12.81 -16.37 3.11
N ILE A 42 11.50 -16.18 3.06
CA ILE A 42 10.76 -15.39 4.05
C ILE A 42 11.00 -15.95 5.46
N ALA A 43 10.88 -17.25 5.66
CA ALA A 43 11.14 -17.88 6.96
C ALA A 43 12.59 -17.66 7.42
N ARG A 44 13.57 -17.86 6.54
CA ARG A 44 15.00 -17.66 6.83
C ARG A 44 15.30 -16.21 7.23
N GLU A 45 14.87 -15.25 6.43
CA GLU A 45 15.09 -13.80 6.67
C GLU A 45 14.35 -13.32 7.92
N ALA A 46 13.21 -13.94 8.27
CA ALA A 46 12.52 -13.72 9.52
C ALA A 46 13.20 -14.41 10.72
N GLY A 47 14.35 -15.06 10.53
CA GLY A 47 15.10 -15.73 11.60
C GLY A 47 14.40 -16.97 12.15
N GLN A 48 13.53 -17.60 11.36
CA GLN A 48 12.86 -18.84 11.76
C GLN A 48 13.75 -20.05 11.50
N ARG A 49 13.98 -20.86 12.53
CA ARG A 49 14.70 -22.15 12.39
C ARG A 49 13.94 -23.14 11.53
N ASN A 50 12.61 -23.13 11.64
CA ASN A 50 11.73 -23.98 10.85
C ASN A 50 11.37 -23.29 9.52
N GLN A 51 11.84 -23.85 8.41
CA GLN A 51 11.52 -23.36 7.06
C GLN A 51 10.02 -23.50 6.70
N GLY A 52 9.26 -24.31 7.43
CA GLY A 52 7.82 -24.47 7.33
C GLY A 52 7.00 -23.39 8.07
N ALA A 53 7.65 -22.40 8.71
CA ALA A 53 6.95 -21.40 9.52
C ALA A 53 5.88 -20.64 8.74
N VAL A 54 6.11 -20.29 7.47
CA VAL A 54 5.11 -19.63 6.64
C VAL A 54 3.92 -20.55 6.37
N ALA A 55 4.17 -21.82 6.08
CA ALA A 55 3.10 -22.80 5.88
C ALA A 55 2.29 -23.03 7.17
N TYR A 56 2.95 -23.06 8.31
CA TYR A 56 2.28 -23.19 9.62
C TYR A 56 1.35 -22.00 9.91
N HIS A 57 1.82 -20.75 9.72
CA HIS A 57 1.07 -19.54 10.08
C HIS A 57 0.06 -19.10 9.03
N PHE A 58 0.28 -19.38 7.76
CA PHE A 58 -0.51 -18.84 6.63
C PHE A 58 -1.04 -19.92 5.67
N GLY A 59 -0.54 -21.16 5.76
CA GLY A 59 -0.86 -22.23 4.82
C GLY A 59 -0.13 -22.08 3.49
N THR A 60 -0.47 -21.07 2.69
CA THR A 60 0.09 -20.86 1.36
C THR A 60 0.73 -19.47 1.20
N LYS A 61 1.55 -19.31 0.15
CA LYS A 61 2.07 -17.98 -0.25
C LYS A 61 0.92 -17.04 -0.65
N GLU A 62 -0.10 -17.56 -1.31
CA GLU A 62 -1.27 -16.79 -1.74
C GLU A 62 -2.06 -16.27 -0.54
N ALA A 63 -2.28 -17.10 0.50
CA ALA A 63 -2.92 -16.66 1.73
C ALA A 63 -2.11 -15.58 2.46
N LEU A 64 -0.78 -15.69 2.47
CA LEU A 64 0.09 -14.64 3.00
C LEU A 64 -0.05 -13.33 2.19
N LEU A 65 -0.06 -13.39 0.86
CA LEU A 65 -0.27 -12.23 -0.01
C LEU A 65 -1.64 -11.58 0.24
N THR A 66 -2.69 -12.40 0.38
CA THR A 66 -4.05 -11.94 0.74
C THR A 66 -4.04 -11.15 2.04
N GLU A 67 -3.42 -11.69 3.08
CA GLU A 67 -3.37 -11.01 4.38
C GLU A 67 -2.55 -9.72 4.34
N LEU A 68 -1.39 -9.72 3.68
CA LEU A 68 -0.59 -8.51 3.53
C LEU A 68 -1.36 -7.41 2.79
N LEU A 69 -2.10 -7.78 1.76
CA LEU A 69 -2.91 -6.86 0.97
C LEU A 69 -4.06 -6.28 1.79
N ILE A 70 -4.80 -7.12 2.50
CA ILE A 70 -5.94 -6.70 3.34
C ILE A 70 -5.47 -5.81 4.49
N ASP A 71 -4.39 -6.17 5.19
CA ASP A 71 -3.88 -5.39 6.31
C ASP A 71 -3.57 -3.95 5.89
N GLY A 72 -2.85 -3.76 4.79
CA GLY A 72 -2.52 -2.42 4.32
C GLY A 72 -3.71 -1.68 3.74
N ALA A 73 -4.53 -2.35 2.93
CA ALA A 73 -5.72 -1.75 2.35
C ALA A 73 -6.71 -1.26 3.42
N ALA A 74 -6.92 -2.04 4.48
CA ALA A 74 -7.79 -1.66 5.59
C ALA A 74 -7.32 -0.38 6.29
N GLN A 75 -6.01 -0.23 6.48
CA GLN A 75 -5.42 0.95 7.10
C GLN A 75 -5.55 2.19 6.20
N ILE A 76 -5.30 2.03 4.91
CA ILE A 76 -5.46 3.12 3.92
C ILE A 76 -6.93 3.52 3.82
N GLU A 77 -7.86 2.57 3.75
CA GLU A 77 -9.30 2.85 3.67
C GLU A 77 -9.83 3.58 4.90
N ALA A 78 -9.35 3.23 6.10
CA ALA A 78 -9.71 3.95 7.32
C ALA A 78 -9.29 5.42 7.25
N ARG A 79 -8.06 5.71 6.83
CA ARG A 79 -7.54 7.07 6.63
C ARG A 79 -8.28 7.82 5.52
N ARG A 80 -8.52 7.15 4.39
CA ARG A 80 -9.24 7.70 3.23
C ARG A 80 -10.66 8.09 3.59
N ARG A 81 -11.36 7.28 4.36
CA ARG A 81 -12.71 7.59 4.83
C ARG A 81 -12.72 8.88 5.66
N VAL A 82 -11.81 8.99 6.64
CA VAL A 82 -11.70 10.21 7.46
C VAL A 82 -11.41 11.43 6.59
N PHE A 83 -10.50 11.30 5.61
CA PHE A 83 -10.18 12.39 4.68
C PHE A 83 -11.40 12.81 3.85
N LEU A 84 -12.11 11.86 3.24
CA LEU A 84 -13.29 12.14 2.42
C LEU A 84 -14.43 12.76 3.23
N ASP A 85 -14.68 12.23 4.43
CA ASP A 85 -15.73 12.77 5.31
C ASP A 85 -15.44 14.24 5.68
N ALA A 86 -14.17 14.58 5.95
CA ALA A 86 -13.75 15.95 6.20
C ALA A 86 -13.90 16.85 4.97
N VAL A 87 -13.59 16.36 3.77
CA VAL A 87 -13.77 17.11 2.52
C VAL A 87 -15.25 17.38 2.25
N GLU A 88 -16.10 16.38 2.37
CA GLU A 88 -17.54 16.49 2.11
C GLU A 88 -18.27 17.35 3.15
N ALA A 89 -17.78 17.37 4.40
CA ALA A 89 -18.33 18.22 5.47
C ALA A 89 -18.05 19.72 5.29
N ARG A 90 -17.19 20.12 4.34
CA ARG A 90 -16.89 21.55 4.07
C ARG A 90 -18.08 22.35 3.53
N GLY A 91 -19.15 21.68 3.06
CA GLY A 91 -20.32 22.32 2.46
C GLY A 91 -20.07 22.92 1.07
N THR A 92 -18.91 22.69 0.47
CA THR A 92 -18.56 23.03 -0.91
C THR A 92 -18.50 21.78 -1.78
N PRO A 93 -18.80 21.90 -3.10
CA PRO A 93 -18.65 20.74 -3.99
C PRO A 93 -17.23 20.15 -3.96
N VAL A 94 -17.13 18.84 -3.93
CA VAL A 94 -15.85 18.12 -4.04
C VAL A 94 -15.22 18.43 -5.40
N SER A 95 -13.98 18.89 -5.41
CA SER A 95 -13.21 19.14 -6.65
C SER A 95 -12.49 17.87 -7.13
N VAL A 96 -11.98 17.90 -8.38
CA VAL A 96 -11.09 16.82 -8.89
C VAL A 96 -9.86 16.69 -8.00
N ARG A 97 -9.28 17.83 -7.59
CA ARG A 97 -8.12 17.84 -6.69
C ARG A 97 -8.42 17.21 -5.33
N ASP A 98 -9.59 17.46 -4.74
CA ASP A 98 -9.99 16.85 -3.47
C ASP A 98 -10.12 15.33 -3.60
N ALA A 99 -10.80 14.85 -4.65
CA ALA A 99 -10.98 13.41 -4.89
C ALA A 99 -9.65 12.69 -5.15
N VAL A 100 -8.72 13.32 -5.88
CA VAL A 100 -7.37 12.80 -6.12
C VAL A 100 -6.53 12.83 -4.84
N ALA A 101 -6.60 13.92 -4.07
CA ALA A 101 -5.91 14.01 -2.78
C ALA A 101 -6.34 12.90 -1.82
N ALA A 102 -7.63 12.54 -1.80
CA ALA A 102 -8.15 11.43 -1.00
C ALA A 102 -7.61 10.05 -1.46
N ILE A 103 -7.10 9.92 -2.68
CA ILE A 103 -6.41 8.71 -3.14
C ILE A 103 -4.94 8.75 -2.71
N VAL A 104 -4.25 9.87 -2.91
CA VAL A 104 -2.80 10.03 -2.73
C VAL A 104 -2.41 10.11 -1.26
N ILE A 105 -3.00 11.07 -0.51
CA ILE A 105 -2.54 11.44 0.83
C ILE A 105 -2.65 10.27 1.83
N PRO A 106 -3.80 9.56 1.97
CA PRO A 106 -3.91 8.44 2.90
C PRO A 106 -2.92 7.31 2.64
N SER A 107 -2.59 7.07 1.36
CA SER A 107 -1.62 6.03 0.98
C SER A 107 -0.17 6.44 1.27
N ALA A 108 0.16 7.73 1.12
CA ALA A 108 1.47 8.26 1.46
C ALA A 108 1.68 8.31 2.98
N GLU A 109 0.70 8.82 3.74
CA GLU A 109 0.75 8.90 5.21
C GLU A 109 0.88 7.51 5.84
N PHE A 110 0.14 6.52 5.36
CA PHE A 110 0.27 5.15 5.84
C PHE A 110 1.69 4.62 5.66
N SER A 111 2.31 4.85 4.52
CA SER A 111 3.68 4.42 4.25
C SER A 111 4.70 5.15 5.12
N ASP A 112 4.47 6.42 5.44
CA ASP A 112 5.40 7.26 6.18
C ASP A 112 5.31 7.07 7.70
N GLU A 113 4.11 6.87 8.24
CA GLU A 113 3.82 6.90 9.67
C GLU A 113 3.87 5.51 10.31
N ASP A 114 3.54 4.47 9.56
CA ASP A 114 3.46 3.11 10.08
C ASP A 114 4.66 2.27 9.64
N ALA A 115 5.72 2.30 10.45
CA ALA A 115 6.93 1.52 10.19
C ALA A 115 6.69 -0.01 10.21
N GLU A 116 5.63 -0.48 10.88
CA GLU A 116 5.33 -1.91 10.99
C GLU A 116 4.52 -2.43 9.80
N TYR A 117 3.45 -1.72 9.42
CA TYR A 117 2.50 -2.16 8.39
C TYR A 117 2.59 -1.34 7.10
N GLY A 118 2.96 -0.07 7.17
CA GLY A 118 3.02 0.85 6.04
C GLY A 118 4.32 0.77 5.25
N ALA A 119 5.45 0.57 5.93
CA ALA A 119 6.74 0.47 5.25
C ALA A 119 6.73 -0.63 4.17
N HIS A 120 7.20 -0.28 2.98
CA HIS A 120 7.23 -1.15 1.78
C HIS A 120 5.85 -1.50 1.18
N PHE A 121 4.73 -0.93 1.66
CA PHE A 121 3.41 -1.35 1.21
C PHE A 121 3.09 -0.86 -0.21
N ASN A 122 3.39 0.38 -0.55
CA ASN A 122 3.13 0.91 -1.90
C ASN A 122 3.95 0.17 -2.97
N ARG A 123 5.20 -0.17 -2.67
CA ARG A 123 6.05 -0.99 -3.56
C ARG A 123 5.51 -2.42 -3.69
N PHE A 124 5.13 -3.03 -2.57
CA PHE A 124 4.51 -4.36 -2.55
C PHE A 124 3.24 -4.39 -3.40
N LEU A 125 2.33 -3.41 -3.21
CA LEU A 125 1.09 -3.31 -3.98
C LEU A 125 1.35 -3.13 -5.48
N LEU A 126 2.32 -2.29 -5.85
CA LEU A 126 2.72 -2.10 -7.25
C LEU A 126 3.24 -3.41 -7.86
N GLN A 127 4.12 -4.14 -7.17
CA GLN A 127 4.64 -5.43 -7.61
C GLN A 127 3.54 -6.49 -7.74
N LEU A 128 2.62 -6.54 -6.78
CA LEU A 128 1.49 -7.49 -6.80
C LEU A 128 0.54 -7.18 -7.96
N SER A 129 0.18 -5.92 -8.15
CA SER A 129 -0.69 -5.49 -9.25
C SER A 129 -0.07 -5.75 -10.63
N ALA A 130 1.24 -5.63 -10.77
CA ALA A 130 1.95 -5.93 -12.01
C ALA A 130 1.96 -7.42 -12.36
N VAL A 131 1.89 -8.29 -11.34
CA VAL A 131 1.86 -9.76 -11.53
C VAL A 131 0.44 -10.28 -11.73
N ASP A 132 -0.52 -9.80 -10.94
CA ASP A 132 -1.92 -10.22 -10.95
C ASP A 132 -2.84 -9.12 -10.43
N SER A 133 -3.24 -8.19 -11.31
CA SER A 133 -4.17 -7.13 -10.97
C SER A 133 -5.56 -7.66 -10.59
N GLN A 134 -5.99 -8.77 -11.21
CA GLN A 134 -7.29 -9.38 -10.91
C GLN A 134 -7.31 -9.97 -9.49
N PHE A 135 -6.19 -10.50 -9.01
CA PHE A 135 -6.07 -10.94 -7.62
C PHE A 135 -6.28 -9.78 -6.66
N VAL A 136 -5.64 -8.63 -6.93
CA VAL A 136 -5.81 -7.42 -6.11
C VAL A 136 -7.26 -6.97 -6.11
N ASP A 137 -7.87 -6.86 -7.29
CA ASP A 137 -9.26 -6.42 -7.43
C ASP A 137 -10.22 -7.33 -6.67
N ARG A 138 -10.15 -8.66 -6.87
CA ARG A 138 -11.01 -9.63 -6.18
C ARG A 138 -10.82 -9.63 -4.66
N THR A 139 -9.58 -9.47 -4.20
CA THR A 139 -9.27 -9.48 -2.76
C THR A 139 -9.82 -8.24 -2.05
N LEU A 140 -9.83 -7.09 -2.71
CA LEU A 140 -10.24 -5.82 -2.12
C LEU A 140 -11.72 -5.47 -2.37
N GLU A 141 -12.39 -6.20 -3.25
CA GLU A 141 -13.75 -5.90 -3.67
C GLU A 141 -14.73 -5.77 -2.50
N GLY A 142 -15.55 -4.72 -2.54
CA GLY A 142 -16.68 -4.47 -1.63
C GLY A 142 -16.29 -3.86 -0.29
N ARG A 143 -15.25 -4.33 0.40
CA ARG A 143 -14.96 -3.89 1.75
C ARG A 143 -13.69 -3.01 1.88
N TRP A 144 -12.67 -3.34 1.10
CA TRP A 144 -11.33 -2.78 1.30
C TRP A 144 -10.96 -1.74 0.24
N ASN A 145 -11.91 -1.35 -0.61
CA ASN A 145 -11.77 -0.31 -1.62
C ASN A 145 -12.98 0.65 -1.69
N GLU A 146 -13.86 0.64 -0.69
CA GLU A 146 -15.10 1.45 -0.68
C GLU A 146 -14.80 2.95 -0.81
N GLY A 147 -13.86 3.48 -0.02
CA GLY A 147 -13.44 4.88 -0.11
C GLY A 147 -12.78 5.21 -1.44
N TYR A 148 -12.00 4.28 -2.01
CA TYR A 148 -11.45 4.46 -3.36
C TYR A 148 -12.55 4.56 -4.42
N GLN A 149 -13.56 3.68 -4.37
CA GLN A 149 -14.72 3.74 -5.28
C GLN A 149 -15.54 5.02 -5.10
N ARG A 150 -15.62 5.54 -3.86
CA ARG A 150 -16.24 6.84 -3.56
C ARG A 150 -15.47 7.98 -4.23
N CYS A 151 -14.14 7.99 -4.21
CA CYS A 151 -13.32 8.93 -4.97
C CYS A 151 -13.60 8.86 -6.47
N LEU A 152 -13.62 7.65 -7.05
CA LEU A 152 -13.92 7.47 -8.48
C LEU A 152 -15.34 7.93 -8.83
N THR A 153 -16.29 7.79 -7.90
CA THR A 153 -17.66 8.29 -8.08
C THR A 153 -17.71 9.81 -8.15
N HIS A 154 -16.96 10.52 -7.30
CA HIS A 154 -16.81 11.97 -7.41
C HIS A 154 -16.17 12.36 -8.74
N LEU A 155 -15.08 11.70 -9.13
CA LEU A 155 -14.40 11.99 -10.40
C LEU A 155 -15.33 11.78 -11.61
N ARG A 156 -16.16 10.72 -11.63
CA ARG A 156 -17.14 10.50 -12.71
C ARG A 156 -18.14 11.64 -12.83
N LYS A 157 -18.64 12.14 -11.69
CA LYS A 157 -19.60 13.27 -11.67
C LYS A 157 -18.97 14.58 -12.17
N LEU A 158 -17.67 14.75 -11.99
CA LEU A 158 -16.91 15.93 -12.41
C LEU A 158 -16.48 15.89 -13.89
N MET A 159 -16.77 14.78 -14.57
CA MET A 159 -16.45 14.56 -16.00
C MET A 159 -17.71 14.27 -16.83
N PRO A 160 -18.79 15.08 -16.77
CA PRO A 160 -20.07 14.74 -17.37
C PRO A 160 -19.99 14.58 -18.90
N ASP A 161 -19.16 15.37 -19.57
CA ASP A 161 -19.01 15.37 -21.02
C ASP A 161 -17.99 14.33 -21.54
N CYS A 162 -17.36 13.58 -20.61
CA CYS A 162 -16.37 12.57 -20.96
C CYS A 162 -17.03 11.20 -21.14
N PRO A 163 -16.92 10.54 -22.30
CA PRO A 163 -17.50 9.21 -22.51
C PRO A 163 -17.02 8.19 -21.48
N PRO A 164 -17.88 7.26 -20.99
CA PRO A 164 -17.52 6.28 -19.94
C PRO A 164 -16.25 5.47 -20.24
N ARG A 165 -16.02 5.09 -21.50
CA ARG A 165 -14.80 4.38 -21.92
C ARG A 165 -13.53 5.23 -21.72
N VAL A 166 -13.64 6.55 -21.95
CA VAL A 166 -12.52 7.48 -21.74
C VAL A 166 -12.29 7.69 -20.26
N GLN A 167 -13.36 7.86 -19.46
CA GLN A 167 -13.27 7.93 -17.99
C GLN A 167 -12.56 6.70 -17.42
N SER A 168 -12.99 5.48 -17.79
CA SER A 168 -12.36 4.23 -17.32
C SER A 168 -10.88 4.16 -17.68
N ARG A 169 -10.50 4.55 -18.88
CA ARG A 169 -9.10 4.59 -19.32
C ARG A 169 -8.28 5.60 -18.51
N ARG A 170 -8.83 6.80 -18.25
CA ARG A 170 -8.16 7.81 -17.41
C ARG A 170 -8.00 7.36 -15.97
N PHE A 171 -8.97 6.66 -15.41
CA PHE A 171 -8.86 6.09 -14.07
C PHE A 171 -7.79 4.99 -13.99
N LEU A 172 -7.66 4.18 -15.03
CA LEU A 172 -6.55 3.23 -15.13
C LEU A 172 -5.20 3.95 -15.16
N PHE A 173 -5.06 5.01 -15.98
CA PHE A 173 -3.83 5.80 -16.03
C PHE A 173 -3.55 6.51 -14.71
N LEU A 174 -4.57 7.09 -14.09
CA LEU A 174 -4.49 7.72 -12.77
C LEU A 174 -3.98 6.75 -11.71
N GLY A 175 -4.55 5.55 -11.63
CA GLY A 175 -4.13 4.52 -10.69
C GLY A 175 -2.67 4.11 -10.88
N ASN A 176 -2.26 3.83 -12.13
CA ASN A 176 -0.87 3.48 -12.45
C ASN A 176 0.11 4.64 -12.14
N TYR A 177 -0.25 5.87 -12.48
CA TYR A 177 0.55 7.06 -12.19
C TYR A 177 0.79 7.23 -10.68
N ILE A 178 -0.28 7.24 -9.88
CA ILE A 178 -0.21 7.40 -8.43
C ILE A 178 0.58 6.24 -7.80
N SER A 179 0.26 5.00 -8.14
CA SER A 179 0.93 3.82 -7.59
C SER A 179 2.42 3.82 -7.87
N SER A 180 2.82 4.20 -9.09
CA SER A 180 4.24 4.30 -9.47
C SER A 180 4.98 5.37 -8.68
N LEU A 181 4.40 6.57 -8.54
CA LEU A 181 5.05 7.67 -7.82
C LEU A 181 5.14 7.41 -6.32
N LEU A 182 4.08 6.86 -5.70
CA LEU A 182 4.10 6.51 -4.28
C LEU A 182 5.10 5.39 -3.98
N ALA A 183 5.20 4.38 -4.84
CA ALA A 183 6.20 3.32 -4.71
C ALA A 183 7.63 3.85 -4.87
N GLN A 184 7.89 4.76 -5.83
CA GLN A 184 9.18 5.41 -6.00
C GLN A 184 9.55 6.29 -4.79
N ARG A 185 8.59 7.07 -4.30
CA ARG A 185 8.78 7.90 -3.12
C ARG A 185 9.14 7.02 -1.90
N GLU A 186 8.35 5.98 -1.63
CA GLU A 186 8.59 5.03 -0.54
C GLU A 186 10.01 4.43 -0.64
N ALA A 187 10.44 3.98 -1.83
CA ALA A 187 11.78 3.43 -2.02
C ALA A 187 12.87 4.41 -1.58
N LYS A 188 12.74 5.70 -1.94
CA LYS A 188 13.72 6.74 -1.62
C LYS A 188 13.66 7.21 -0.17
N MET A 189 12.53 7.03 0.50
CA MET A 189 12.38 7.33 1.93
C MET A 189 13.01 6.24 2.81
N VAL A 190 12.87 4.96 2.43
CA VAL A 190 13.41 3.80 3.17
C VAL A 190 14.93 3.73 3.08
N ASP A 191 15.53 4.01 1.93
CA ASP A 191 16.98 3.91 1.71
C ASP A 191 17.80 4.96 2.49
N GLY A 192 17.15 5.82 3.29
CA GLY A 192 17.81 6.90 4.01
C GLY A 192 18.50 7.93 3.11
N LEU A 193 18.43 7.74 1.80
CA LEU A 193 18.91 8.68 0.81
C LEU A 193 18.10 9.97 0.94
N ARG A 194 18.78 11.05 1.29
CA ARG A 194 18.18 12.40 1.39
C ARG A 194 17.89 12.96 0.00
N HIS A 195 17.01 12.28 -0.76
CA HIS A 195 16.60 12.81 -2.05
C HIS A 195 15.71 14.04 -1.83
N PRO A 196 16.16 15.26 -2.18
CA PRO A 196 15.47 16.48 -1.79
C PRO A 196 14.01 16.51 -2.28
N THR A 197 13.76 16.09 -3.52
CA THR A 197 12.43 16.05 -4.11
C THR A 197 11.46 15.15 -3.31
N TRP A 198 11.85 13.89 -3.00
CA TRP A 198 10.93 12.94 -2.37
C TRP A 198 10.62 13.24 -0.91
N ARG A 199 11.45 14.04 -0.24
CA ARG A 199 11.22 14.51 1.15
C ARG A 199 10.49 15.83 1.23
N ALA A 200 10.48 16.60 0.16
CA ALA A 200 9.80 17.87 0.12
C ALA A 200 8.29 17.65 0.33
N ARG A 201 7.70 18.46 1.19
CA ARG A 201 6.26 18.40 1.48
C ARG A 201 5.44 18.70 0.22
N GLU A 202 5.96 19.59 -0.60
CA GLU A 202 5.36 20.03 -1.86
C GLU A 202 5.25 18.88 -2.88
N THR A 203 6.05 17.82 -2.74
CA THR A 203 6.01 16.68 -3.67
C THR A 203 4.66 15.97 -3.67
N LEU A 204 4.02 15.82 -2.53
CA LEU A 204 2.68 15.22 -2.47
C LEU A 204 1.62 16.14 -3.10
N ASP A 205 1.74 17.45 -2.89
CA ASP A 205 0.87 18.44 -3.52
C ASP A 205 1.04 18.43 -5.05
N ASP A 206 2.27 18.29 -5.55
CA ASP A 206 2.56 18.17 -6.98
C ASP A 206 2.06 16.85 -7.57
N ILE A 207 2.16 15.74 -6.85
CA ILE A 207 1.56 14.48 -7.27
C ILE A 207 0.04 14.63 -7.40
N VAL A 208 -0.61 15.27 -6.44
CA VAL A 208 -2.05 15.52 -6.48
C VAL A 208 -2.41 16.42 -7.66
N LEU A 209 -1.67 17.51 -7.87
CA LEU A 209 -1.90 18.48 -8.95
C LEU A 209 -1.77 17.82 -10.33
N THR A 210 -0.68 17.11 -10.56
CA THR A 210 -0.41 16.45 -11.85
C THR A 210 -1.35 15.28 -12.12
N ALA A 211 -1.71 14.51 -11.07
CA ALA A 211 -2.71 13.46 -11.17
C ALA A 211 -4.11 14.00 -11.48
N ALA A 212 -4.50 15.15 -10.90
CA ALA A 212 -5.74 15.84 -11.23
C ALA A 212 -5.77 16.29 -12.70
N ALA A 213 -4.66 16.82 -13.22
CA ALA A 213 -4.53 17.21 -14.61
C ALA A 213 -4.72 16.05 -15.60
N LEU A 214 -4.33 14.81 -15.25
CA LEU A 214 -4.63 13.61 -16.06
C LEU A 214 -6.13 13.36 -16.21
N VAL A 215 -6.90 13.65 -15.17
CA VAL A 215 -8.37 13.50 -15.18
C VAL A 215 -9.02 14.61 -16.01
N GLU A 216 -8.53 15.85 -15.86
CA GLU A 216 -9.06 17.06 -16.50
C GLU A 216 -8.60 17.27 -17.94
N ALA A 217 -7.67 16.46 -18.45
CA ALA A 217 -7.14 16.56 -19.83
C ALA A 217 -8.30 16.56 -20.83
N ARG A 218 -8.26 17.48 -21.80
CA ARG A 218 -9.25 17.62 -22.89
C ARG A 218 -8.82 16.86 -24.11
#